data_82e220b275b95f86d204f52bcf594131
#
_entry.id   82e220b275b95f86d204f52bcf594131
#
_cell.length_a   1.000
_cell.length_b   1.000
_cell.length_c   1.000
_cell.angle_alpha   90.00
_cell.angle_beta   90.00
_cell.angle_gamma   90.00
#
_symmetry.space_group_name_H-M   'P 1'
#
loop_
_entity.id
_entity.type
_entity.pdbx_description
1 polymer ?
#
loop_
_entity_poly.entity_id
_entity_poly.type
_entity_poly.pdbx_seq_one_letter_code
_entity_poly.pdbx_strand_id
1 'polypeptide(L)'
;LLVGSKCRFLQLLTDKLDKEGHRVFLLTAEDKSVRTSKKIFETYHFAYDNPCIREVLEGVRPDVTVFMGAYDTGFLWGKGSSTASAYTSGLFQLLMNETAGNVGRFLYLSSEEVFGGEYTQDISCEENCAAYAVRAQAIAAGEELCRSYFNMGYETIVLRLDHLYGEPLTGAEARDICARMSVEGLETGEIRVNPHNRVALLHYSDAVEFLYAVITAKKMTYGVYQIYSG
;
A
#
# COMPACT_ATOMS: atom_id res chain seq x y z
N LEU A 1 -10.02 6.73 5.83
CA LEU A 1 -9.99 5.29 6.10
C LEU A 1 -8.67 4.70 5.63
N LEU A 2 -7.97 3.98 6.49
CA LEU A 2 -6.82 3.15 6.12
C LEU A 2 -7.31 1.70 5.97
N VAL A 3 -6.84 1.00 4.94
CA VAL A 3 -7.18 -0.40 4.69
C VAL A 3 -5.88 -1.20 4.59
N GLY A 4 -5.61 -2.04 5.60
CA GLY A 4 -4.37 -2.81 5.66
C GLY A 4 -4.11 -3.40 7.04
N SER A 5 -3.04 -4.19 7.12
CA SER A 5 -2.58 -4.83 8.34
C SER A 5 -1.59 -3.95 9.10
N LYS A 6 -1.41 -4.25 10.39
CA LYS A 6 -0.48 -3.54 11.25
C LYS A 6 0.95 -3.67 10.75
N CYS A 7 1.54 -2.56 10.34
CA CYS A 7 2.92 -2.45 9.92
C CYS A 7 3.50 -1.09 10.32
N ARG A 8 4.82 -0.92 10.22
CA ARG A 8 5.51 0.32 10.59
C ARG A 8 5.00 1.50 9.75
N PHE A 9 4.84 1.30 8.45
CA PHE A 9 4.36 2.33 7.55
C PHE A 9 2.95 2.82 7.94
N LEU A 10 2.00 1.90 8.15
CA LEU A 10 0.64 2.23 8.61
C LEU A 10 0.66 2.96 9.95
N GLN A 11 1.53 2.54 10.88
CA GLN A 11 1.66 3.21 12.18
C GLN A 11 2.15 4.65 12.02
N LEU A 12 3.22 4.88 11.27
CA LEU A 12 3.78 6.21 11.05
C LEU A 12 2.79 7.13 10.33
N LEU A 13 2.06 6.59 9.34
CA LEU A 13 1.00 7.33 8.67
C LEU A 13 -0.13 7.71 9.63
N THR A 14 -0.56 6.76 10.48
CA THR A 14 -1.56 7.02 11.52
C THR A 14 -1.10 8.12 12.48
N ASP A 15 0.16 8.05 12.92
CA ASP A 15 0.76 9.03 13.82
C ASP A 15 0.81 10.43 13.19
N LYS A 16 1.14 10.51 11.92
CA LYS A 16 1.14 11.76 11.15
C LYS A 16 -0.26 12.34 11.02
N LEU A 17 -1.22 11.53 10.57
CA LEU A 17 -2.61 11.96 10.38
C LEU A 17 -3.26 12.43 11.69
N ASP A 18 -3.07 11.71 12.79
CA ASP A 18 -3.56 12.10 14.12
C ASP A 18 -2.96 13.42 14.59
N LYS A 19 -1.63 13.59 14.43
CA LYS A 19 -0.93 14.85 14.76
C LYS A 19 -1.47 16.06 14.00
N GLU A 20 -1.87 15.86 12.76
CA GLU A 20 -2.43 16.90 11.90
C GLU A 20 -3.96 17.06 12.08
N GLY A 21 -4.56 16.36 13.05
CA GLY A 21 -5.97 16.52 13.45
C GLY A 21 -6.96 15.74 12.59
N HIS A 22 -6.51 14.76 11.81
CA HIS A 22 -7.40 13.91 11.04
C HIS A 22 -7.97 12.77 11.89
N ARG A 23 -9.23 12.42 11.66
CA ARG A 23 -9.84 11.23 12.25
C ARG A 23 -9.50 10.00 11.43
N VAL A 24 -8.78 9.06 12.02
CA VAL A 24 -8.30 7.85 11.34
C VAL A 24 -9.18 6.67 11.70
N PHE A 25 -9.70 5.98 10.67
CA PHE A 25 -10.39 4.70 10.79
C PHE A 25 -9.52 3.62 10.13
N LEU A 26 -9.58 2.40 10.64
CA LEU A 26 -8.84 1.27 10.10
C LEU A 26 -9.79 0.13 9.73
N LEU A 27 -9.69 -0.37 8.51
CA LEU A 27 -10.23 -1.65 8.07
C LEU A 27 -9.07 -2.64 7.92
N THR A 28 -9.13 -3.75 8.62
CA THR A 28 -8.07 -4.76 8.61
C THR A 28 -8.64 -6.18 8.57
N ALA A 29 -7.93 -7.08 7.86
CA ALA A 29 -8.21 -8.50 7.88
C ALA A 29 -7.59 -9.23 9.09
N GLU A 30 -6.81 -8.53 9.91
CA GLU A 30 -6.21 -9.10 11.12
C GLU A 30 -7.25 -9.44 12.19
N ASP A 31 -6.91 -10.40 13.04
CA ASP A 31 -7.74 -10.77 14.17
C ASP A 31 -7.88 -9.64 15.21
N LYS A 32 -9.01 -9.58 15.91
CA LYS A 32 -9.28 -8.59 16.96
C LYS A 32 -8.29 -8.62 18.12
N SER A 33 -7.53 -9.70 18.28
CA SER A 33 -6.46 -9.78 19.29
C SER A 33 -5.25 -8.91 18.96
N VAL A 34 -5.08 -8.51 17.69
CA VAL A 34 -4.01 -7.59 17.27
C VAL A 34 -4.33 -6.19 17.76
N ARG A 35 -3.50 -5.69 18.70
CA ARG A 35 -3.68 -4.34 19.25
C ARG A 35 -3.36 -3.29 18.19
N THR A 36 -4.32 -2.43 17.91
CA THR A 36 -4.16 -1.26 17.06
C THR A 36 -3.70 -0.02 17.86
N SER A 37 -3.25 1.02 17.17
CA SER A 37 -2.88 2.28 17.81
C SER A 37 -4.08 2.95 18.48
N LYS A 38 -3.88 3.56 19.66
CA LYS A 38 -4.91 4.38 20.34
C LYS A 38 -5.29 5.64 19.57
N LYS A 39 -4.52 6.01 18.53
CA LYS A 39 -4.77 7.13 17.63
C LYS A 39 -5.76 6.79 16.53
N ILE A 40 -6.10 5.51 16.35
CA ILE A 40 -7.16 5.06 15.47
C ILE A 40 -8.48 5.23 16.20
N PHE A 41 -9.41 5.97 15.58
CA PHE A 41 -10.71 6.26 16.15
C PHE A 41 -11.57 5.00 16.30
N GLU A 42 -11.59 4.18 15.24
CA GLU A 42 -12.31 2.91 15.21
C GLU A 42 -11.63 1.93 14.27
N THR A 43 -11.67 0.63 14.61
CA THR A 43 -11.10 -0.46 13.80
C THR A 43 -12.19 -1.46 13.44
N TYR A 44 -12.28 -1.77 12.14
CA TYR A 44 -13.16 -2.79 11.58
C TYR A 44 -12.34 -4.01 11.17
N HIS A 45 -12.77 -5.19 11.64
CA HIS A 45 -12.07 -6.46 11.44
C HIS A 45 -12.84 -7.34 10.48
N PHE A 46 -12.53 -7.25 9.18
CA PHE A 46 -13.14 -8.04 8.11
C PHE A 46 -12.10 -8.43 7.07
N ALA A 47 -12.32 -9.58 6.41
CA ALA A 47 -11.64 -9.84 5.14
C ALA A 47 -12.05 -8.79 4.11
N TYR A 48 -11.12 -8.36 3.26
CA TYR A 48 -11.36 -7.24 2.33
C TYR A 48 -12.39 -7.53 1.22
N ASP A 49 -12.75 -8.81 1.04
CA ASP A 49 -13.84 -9.25 0.16
C ASP A 49 -15.19 -9.43 0.88
N ASN A 50 -15.27 -9.04 2.16
CA ASN A 50 -16.49 -9.17 2.95
C ASN A 50 -17.55 -8.15 2.51
N PRO A 51 -18.81 -8.55 2.27
CA PRO A 51 -19.90 -7.63 1.90
C PRO A 51 -20.16 -6.50 2.91
N CYS A 52 -19.83 -6.70 4.19
CA CYS A 52 -19.97 -5.68 5.24
C CYS A 52 -19.09 -4.44 5.03
N ILE A 53 -18.14 -4.48 4.10
CA ILE A 53 -17.36 -3.30 3.70
C ILE A 53 -18.26 -2.15 3.27
N ARG A 54 -19.37 -2.44 2.60
CA ARG A 54 -20.35 -1.43 2.21
C ARG A 54 -20.89 -0.66 3.42
N GLU A 55 -21.27 -1.36 4.47
CA GLU A 55 -21.80 -0.75 5.70
C GLU A 55 -20.75 0.13 6.39
N VAL A 56 -19.47 -0.30 6.36
CA VAL A 56 -18.36 0.50 6.89
C VAL A 56 -18.20 1.79 6.10
N LEU A 57 -18.17 1.72 4.78
CA LEU A 57 -18.01 2.89 3.92
C LEU A 57 -19.21 3.85 4.03
N GLU A 58 -20.43 3.35 4.08
CA GLU A 58 -21.63 4.14 4.29
C GLU A 58 -21.66 4.82 5.68
N GLY A 59 -21.15 4.13 6.72
CA GLY A 59 -21.08 4.64 8.09
C GLY A 59 -19.97 5.66 8.31
N VAL A 60 -18.77 5.37 7.78
CA VAL A 60 -17.57 6.23 7.94
C VAL A 60 -17.62 7.43 6.99
N ARG A 61 -18.03 7.22 5.74
CA ARG A 61 -17.98 8.22 4.64
C ARG A 61 -16.61 8.89 4.57
N PRO A 62 -15.54 8.13 4.29
CA PRO A 62 -14.20 8.68 4.33
C PRO A 62 -13.99 9.73 3.23
N ASP A 63 -13.33 10.85 3.57
CA ASP A 63 -12.86 11.81 2.56
C ASP A 63 -11.76 11.21 1.69
N VAL A 64 -10.94 10.34 2.29
CA VAL A 64 -9.87 9.61 1.61
C VAL A 64 -9.80 8.19 2.14
N THR A 65 -9.75 7.22 1.23
CA THR A 65 -9.44 5.82 1.54
C THR A 65 -8.05 5.48 1.00
N VAL A 66 -7.19 4.93 1.87
CA VAL A 66 -5.87 4.46 1.50
C VAL A 66 -5.83 2.94 1.60
N PHE A 67 -5.75 2.26 0.47
CA PHE A 67 -5.51 0.82 0.42
C PHE A 67 -4.00 0.58 0.41
N MET A 68 -3.48 -0.03 1.49
CA MET A 68 -2.05 -0.27 1.69
C MET A 68 -1.42 -1.17 0.61
N GLY A 69 -2.24 -1.92 -0.10
CA GLY A 69 -1.86 -2.59 -1.33
C GLY A 69 -0.62 -3.47 -1.20
N ALA A 70 0.40 -3.16 -1.96
CA ALA A 70 1.67 -3.87 -1.97
C ALA A 70 2.39 -3.90 -0.61
N TYR A 71 2.08 -2.95 0.27
CA TYR A 71 2.70 -2.79 1.59
C TYR A 71 1.88 -3.37 2.74
N ASP A 72 0.77 -4.05 2.42
CA ASP A 72 -0.02 -4.78 3.42
C ASP A 72 0.64 -6.11 3.77
N THR A 73 1.17 -6.21 4.99
CA THR A 73 1.85 -7.39 5.51
C THR A 73 0.90 -8.56 5.82
N GLY A 74 -0.41 -8.32 5.84
CA GLY A 74 -1.43 -9.36 6.05
C GLY A 74 -1.60 -10.31 4.86
N PHE A 75 -1.18 -9.92 3.66
CA PHE A 75 -1.19 -10.81 2.51
C PHE A 75 -0.01 -11.77 2.53
N LEU A 76 -0.29 -13.04 2.76
CA LEU A 76 0.72 -14.12 2.81
C LEU A 76 1.03 -14.65 1.41
N TRP A 77 1.80 -13.92 0.65
CA TRP A 77 2.13 -14.21 -0.76
C TRP A 77 2.77 -15.59 -1.01
N GLY A 78 3.29 -16.25 0.02
CA GLY A 78 3.76 -17.64 -0.08
C GLY A 78 2.67 -18.65 -0.42
N LYS A 79 1.37 -18.29 -0.34
CA LYS A 79 0.23 -19.11 -0.74
C LYS A 79 -0.20 -18.89 -2.20
N GLY A 80 0.51 -18.07 -2.95
CA GLY A 80 0.36 -17.91 -4.40
C GLY A 80 -1.01 -17.41 -4.85
N SER A 81 -1.69 -18.18 -5.71
CA SER A 81 -2.91 -17.77 -6.39
C SER A 81 -4.09 -17.44 -5.46
N SER A 82 -4.22 -18.09 -4.31
CA SER A 82 -5.29 -17.81 -3.35
C SER A 82 -5.14 -16.42 -2.73
N THR A 83 -3.91 -16.00 -2.44
CA THR A 83 -3.61 -14.65 -1.94
C THR A 83 -3.85 -13.61 -3.02
N ALA A 84 -3.45 -13.85 -4.27
CA ALA A 84 -3.71 -12.95 -5.39
C ALA A 84 -5.21 -12.76 -5.63
N SER A 85 -5.99 -13.83 -5.55
CA SER A 85 -7.45 -13.77 -5.66
C SER A 85 -8.07 -12.93 -4.54
N ALA A 86 -7.70 -13.16 -3.29
CA ALA A 86 -8.19 -12.38 -2.15
C ALA A 86 -7.81 -10.90 -2.26
N TYR A 87 -6.60 -10.61 -2.71
CA TYR A 87 -6.10 -9.25 -2.94
C TYR A 87 -6.93 -8.50 -3.98
N THR A 88 -7.09 -9.09 -5.17
CA THR A 88 -7.82 -8.45 -6.27
C THR A 88 -9.32 -8.35 -5.99
N SER A 89 -9.91 -9.38 -5.38
CA SER A 89 -11.33 -9.33 -4.97
C SER A 89 -11.57 -8.25 -3.92
N GLY A 90 -10.70 -8.14 -2.92
CA GLY A 90 -10.80 -7.13 -1.88
C GLY A 90 -10.71 -5.71 -2.45
N LEU A 91 -9.73 -5.46 -3.32
CA LEU A 91 -9.60 -4.18 -4.01
C LEU A 91 -10.83 -3.84 -4.85
N PHE A 92 -11.35 -4.83 -5.60
CA PHE A 92 -12.56 -4.62 -6.42
C PHE A 92 -13.77 -4.28 -5.56
N GLN A 93 -13.99 -4.98 -4.45
CA GLN A 93 -15.08 -4.69 -3.51
C GLN A 93 -14.97 -3.28 -2.92
N LEU A 94 -13.78 -2.86 -2.52
CA LEU A 94 -13.53 -1.51 -2.02
C LEU A 94 -13.89 -0.46 -3.08
N LEU A 95 -13.32 -0.55 -4.27
CA LEU A 95 -13.56 0.41 -5.35
C LEU A 95 -15.03 0.47 -5.77
N MET A 96 -15.68 -0.67 -5.90
CA MET A 96 -17.09 -0.74 -6.29
C MET A 96 -18.01 -0.05 -5.26
N ASN A 97 -17.74 -0.23 -3.96
CA ASN A 97 -18.54 0.37 -2.91
C ASN A 97 -18.22 1.85 -2.71
N GLU A 98 -16.96 2.26 -2.82
CA GLU A 98 -16.51 3.66 -2.78
C GLU A 98 -17.19 4.48 -3.88
N THR A 99 -17.16 3.97 -5.12
CA THR A 99 -17.74 4.66 -6.26
C THR A 99 -19.27 4.70 -6.24
N ALA A 100 -19.92 3.65 -5.73
CA ALA A 100 -21.38 3.63 -5.56
C ALA A 100 -21.83 4.66 -4.50
N GLY A 101 -21.03 4.92 -3.47
CA GLY A 101 -21.29 5.90 -2.42
C GLY A 101 -20.91 7.33 -2.78
N ASN A 102 -20.29 7.56 -3.95
CA ASN A 102 -19.70 8.84 -4.35
C ASN A 102 -18.77 9.42 -3.25
N VAL A 103 -17.98 8.55 -2.66
CA VAL A 103 -17.07 8.82 -1.57
C VAL A 103 -15.74 9.34 -2.13
N GLY A 104 -15.09 10.18 -1.43
CA GLY A 104 -13.86 10.91 -1.66
C GLY A 104 -12.78 10.34 -2.59
N ARG A 105 -11.53 10.49 -2.18
CA ARG A 105 -10.36 10.04 -2.93
C ARG A 105 -9.96 8.62 -2.53
N PHE A 106 -9.70 7.76 -3.50
CA PHE A 106 -9.13 6.43 -3.28
C PHE A 106 -7.65 6.41 -3.67
N LEU A 107 -6.77 6.03 -2.74
CA LEU A 107 -5.33 5.88 -2.95
C LEU A 107 -4.97 4.40 -2.89
N TYR A 108 -4.40 3.90 -3.98
CA TYR A 108 -3.88 2.54 -4.10
C TYR A 108 -2.36 2.56 -4.03
N LEU A 109 -1.77 1.91 -3.01
CA LEU A 109 -0.32 1.81 -2.90
C LEU A 109 0.20 0.62 -3.69
N SER A 110 0.81 0.92 -4.80
CA SER A 110 1.54 0.00 -5.66
C SER A 110 3.04 0.04 -5.40
N SER A 111 3.82 -0.83 -6.01
CA SER A 111 5.26 -0.89 -5.86
C SER A 111 5.98 -1.02 -7.21
N GLU A 112 7.29 -0.79 -7.21
CA GLU A 112 8.17 -1.00 -8.36
C GLU A 112 8.22 -2.44 -8.85
N GLU A 113 7.72 -3.41 -8.07
CA GLU A 113 7.63 -4.82 -8.49
C GLU A 113 6.83 -5.01 -9.80
N VAL A 114 5.95 -4.07 -10.12
CA VAL A 114 5.19 -4.08 -11.38
C VAL A 114 6.08 -3.97 -12.63
N PHE A 115 7.31 -3.47 -12.48
CA PHE A 115 8.31 -3.39 -13.55
C PHE A 115 9.11 -4.69 -13.73
N GLY A 116 8.80 -5.74 -12.99
CA GLY A 116 9.44 -7.03 -13.14
C GLY A 116 10.91 -7.08 -12.73
N GLY A 117 11.36 -6.20 -11.86
CA GLY A 117 12.74 -6.11 -11.39
C GLY A 117 13.71 -5.39 -12.33
N GLU A 118 13.24 -4.90 -13.47
CA GLU A 118 14.01 -4.05 -14.39
C GLU A 118 13.71 -2.58 -14.16
N TYR A 119 13.54 -2.19 -12.90
CA TYR A 119 13.27 -0.82 -12.54
C TYR A 119 14.46 0.08 -12.82
N THR A 120 14.22 1.13 -13.60
CA THR A 120 15.14 2.26 -13.78
C THR A 120 14.39 3.56 -13.52
N GLN A 121 15.09 4.61 -13.10
CA GLN A 121 14.48 5.94 -12.88
C GLN A 121 13.90 6.54 -14.16
N ASP A 122 14.35 6.05 -15.32
CA ASP A 122 13.90 6.53 -16.63
C ASP A 122 12.58 5.89 -17.10
N ILE A 123 12.04 4.92 -16.35
CA ILE A 123 10.77 4.29 -16.69
C ILE A 123 9.63 5.27 -16.43
N SER A 124 8.85 5.55 -17.47
CA SER A 124 7.64 6.35 -17.39
C SER A 124 6.54 5.64 -16.60
N CYS A 125 5.77 6.39 -15.81
CA CYS A 125 4.59 5.87 -15.13
C CYS A 125 3.52 5.30 -16.09
N GLU A 126 3.60 5.62 -17.36
CA GLU A 126 2.67 5.17 -18.41
C GLU A 126 3.15 3.89 -19.12
N GLU A 127 4.38 3.43 -18.86
CA GLU A 127 4.90 2.22 -19.46
C GLU A 127 4.21 0.97 -18.93
N ASN A 128 4.13 -0.05 -19.79
CA ASN A 128 3.53 -1.33 -19.45
C ASN A 128 4.33 -2.03 -18.34
N CYS A 129 3.62 -2.50 -17.34
CA CYS A 129 4.20 -3.24 -16.23
C CYS A 129 4.63 -4.64 -16.68
N ALA A 130 5.90 -5.00 -16.48
CA ALA A 130 6.42 -6.34 -16.69
C ALA A 130 6.43 -7.11 -15.37
N ALA A 131 5.31 -7.76 -15.03
CA ALA A 131 5.15 -8.45 -13.76
C ALA A 131 5.41 -9.96 -13.93
N TYR A 132 6.49 -10.49 -13.34
CA TYR A 132 6.88 -11.90 -13.46
C TYR A 132 6.38 -12.79 -12.33
N ALA A 133 6.21 -12.26 -11.13
CA ALA A 133 5.70 -13.00 -9.99
C ALA A 133 4.19 -12.83 -9.83
N VAL A 134 3.52 -13.83 -9.25
CA VAL A 134 2.07 -13.77 -8.98
C VAL A 134 1.70 -12.53 -8.18
N ARG A 135 2.54 -12.13 -7.23
CA ARG A 135 2.36 -10.90 -6.45
C ARG A 135 2.40 -9.66 -7.35
N ALA A 136 3.46 -9.50 -8.14
CA ALA A 136 3.62 -8.38 -9.04
C ALA A 136 2.47 -8.30 -10.07
N GLN A 137 2.03 -9.45 -10.58
CA GLN A 137 0.86 -9.54 -11.47
C GLN A 137 -0.43 -9.09 -10.80
N ALA A 138 -0.67 -9.49 -9.53
CA ALA A 138 -1.84 -9.06 -8.78
C ALA A 138 -1.81 -7.54 -8.49
N ILE A 139 -0.64 -7.00 -8.15
CA ILE A 139 -0.46 -5.56 -7.95
C ILE A 139 -0.72 -4.79 -9.25
N ALA A 140 -0.15 -5.25 -10.38
CA ALA A 140 -0.36 -4.64 -11.69
C ALA A 140 -1.83 -4.69 -12.13
N ALA A 141 -2.52 -5.81 -11.89
CA ALA A 141 -3.96 -5.91 -12.16
C ALA A 141 -4.76 -4.89 -11.29
N GLY A 142 -4.34 -4.67 -10.05
CA GLY A 142 -4.90 -3.64 -9.19
C GLY A 142 -4.72 -2.23 -9.75
N GLU A 143 -3.56 -1.92 -10.32
CA GLU A 143 -3.32 -0.65 -11.00
C GLU A 143 -4.25 -0.43 -12.18
N GLU A 144 -4.40 -1.44 -13.04
CA GLU A 144 -5.29 -1.35 -14.21
C GLU A 144 -6.75 -1.13 -13.79
N LEU A 145 -7.17 -1.78 -12.71
CA LEU A 145 -8.49 -1.55 -12.14
C LEU A 145 -8.64 -0.09 -11.67
N CYS A 146 -7.71 0.41 -10.88
CA CYS A 146 -7.72 1.81 -10.40
C CYS A 146 -7.69 2.81 -11.55
N ARG A 147 -6.88 2.58 -12.59
CA ARG A 147 -6.82 3.43 -13.79
C ARG A 147 -8.14 3.45 -14.54
N SER A 148 -8.82 2.31 -14.62
CA SER A 148 -10.15 2.22 -15.24
C SER A 148 -11.16 3.12 -14.52
N TYR A 149 -11.17 3.09 -13.18
CA TYR A 149 -12.03 3.98 -12.39
C TYR A 149 -11.64 5.46 -12.52
N PHE A 150 -10.34 5.77 -12.56
CA PHE A 150 -9.88 7.14 -12.83
C PHE A 150 -10.37 7.66 -14.18
N ASN A 151 -10.29 6.85 -15.23
CA ASN A 151 -10.77 7.20 -16.56
C ASN A 151 -12.30 7.37 -16.63
N MET A 152 -13.04 6.77 -15.70
CA MET A 152 -14.49 6.97 -15.52
C MET A 152 -14.81 8.26 -14.75
N GLY A 153 -13.80 8.99 -14.28
CA GLY A 153 -13.95 10.27 -13.58
C GLY A 153 -13.95 10.18 -12.05
N TYR A 154 -13.67 9.01 -11.47
CA TYR A 154 -13.48 8.88 -10.02
C TYR A 154 -12.07 9.29 -9.61
N GLU A 155 -11.91 9.88 -8.43
CA GLU A 155 -10.61 10.28 -7.92
C GLU A 155 -9.83 9.09 -7.32
N THR A 156 -9.48 8.14 -8.18
CA THR A 156 -8.76 6.91 -7.86
C THR A 156 -7.32 7.02 -8.34
N ILE A 157 -6.37 7.04 -7.42
CA ILE A 157 -4.97 7.38 -7.68
C ILE A 157 -4.07 6.20 -7.30
N VAL A 158 -3.21 5.79 -8.22
CA VAL A 158 -2.15 4.80 -8.00
C VAL A 158 -0.88 5.53 -7.58
N LEU A 159 -0.28 5.06 -6.50
CA LEU A 159 0.99 5.55 -5.98
C LEU A 159 2.00 4.40 -5.99
N ARG A 160 2.94 4.41 -6.92
CA ARG A 160 4.05 3.46 -6.96
C ARG A 160 5.16 3.97 -6.08
N LEU A 161 5.47 3.23 -5.03
CA LEU A 161 6.56 3.54 -4.10
C LEU A 161 7.73 2.60 -4.38
N ASP A 162 8.94 3.09 -4.12
CA ASP A 162 10.15 2.28 -4.07
C ASP A 162 10.14 1.32 -2.87
N HIS A 163 11.19 0.51 -2.72
CA HIS A 163 11.37 -0.35 -1.55
C HIS A 163 11.41 0.50 -0.28
N LEU A 164 10.40 0.31 0.56
CA LEU A 164 10.36 0.98 1.86
C LEU A 164 11.39 0.37 2.81
N TYR A 165 12.13 1.22 3.49
CA TYR A 165 13.10 0.82 4.50
C TYR A 165 13.04 1.70 5.74
N GLY A 166 13.59 1.21 6.84
CA GLY A 166 13.65 1.89 8.13
C GLY A 166 13.49 0.92 9.29
N GLU A 167 13.23 1.43 10.49
CA GLU A 167 13.04 0.58 11.66
C GLU A 167 11.73 -0.21 11.56
N PRO A 168 11.75 -1.55 11.46
CA PRO A 168 10.55 -2.36 11.34
C PRO A 168 9.78 -2.43 12.67
N LEU A 169 8.45 -2.55 12.57
CA LEU A 169 7.59 -2.77 13.74
C LEU A 169 7.47 -4.25 14.10
N THR A 170 7.55 -5.12 13.09
CA THR A 170 7.34 -6.58 13.22
C THR A 170 8.42 -7.35 12.46
N GLY A 171 8.63 -8.63 12.83
CA GLY A 171 9.54 -9.51 12.11
C GLY A 171 9.12 -9.77 10.64
N ALA A 172 7.85 -9.54 10.29
CA ALA A 172 7.39 -9.66 8.90
C ALA A 172 7.94 -8.52 8.02
N GLU A 173 8.14 -7.33 8.58
CA GLU A 173 8.72 -6.17 7.91
C GLU A 173 10.25 -6.24 7.82
N ALA A 174 10.89 -7.00 8.70
CA ALA A 174 12.33 -7.28 8.63
C ALA A 174 12.75 -8.07 7.36
N ARG A 175 11.85 -8.22 6.41
CA ARG A 175 12.11 -8.79 5.08
C ARG A 175 12.57 -7.75 4.06
N ASP A 176 12.54 -6.46 4.40
CA ASP A 176 13.11 -5.46 3.52
C ASP A 176 14.61 -5.75 3.30
N ILE A 177 15.12 -5.31 2.15
CA ILE A 177 16.48 -5.64 1.73
C ILE A 177 17.52 -5.09 2.70
N CYS A 178 17.29 -3.91 3.29
CA CYS A 178 18.20 -3.28 4.23
C CYS A 178 18.25 -4.05 5.54
N ALA A 179 17.08 -4.46 6.07
CA ALA A 179 16.99 -5.26 7.28
C ALA A 179 17.67 -6.63 7.11
N ARG A 180 17.43 -7.31 5.96
CA ARG A 180 18.08 -8.59 5.66
C ARG A 180 19.60 -8.48 5.58
N MET A 181 20.11 -7.47 4.86
CA MET A 181 21.55 -7.22 4.77
C MET A 181 22.17 -6.91 6.15
N SER A 182 21.46 -6.14 6.98
CA SER A 182 21.92 -5.82 8.33
C SER A 182 22.00 -7.08 9.19
N VAL A 183 21.00 -7.95 9.17
CA VAL A 183 21.01 -9.22 9.91
C VAL A 183 22.12 -10.14 9.39
N GLU A 184 22.23 -10.33 8.06
CA GLU A 184 23.27 -11.14 7.45
C GLU A 184 24.68 -10.65 7.87
N GLY A 185 24.92 -9.34 7.77
CA GLY A 185 26.21 -8.75 8.18
C GLY A 185 26.53 -8.93 9.65
N LEU A 186 25.52 -8.84 10.53
CA LEU A 186 25.71 -9.04 11.98
C LEU A 186 25.93 -10.51 12.34
N GLU A 187 25.28 -11.44 11.66
CA GLU A 187 25.39 -12.89 11.95
C GLU A 187 26.62 -13.52 11.33
N THR A 188 26.99 -13.14 10.11
CA THR A 188 28.04 -13.82 9.32
C THR A 188 29.32 -12.98 9.19
N GLY A 189 29.28 -11.70 9.47
CA GLY A 189 30.36 -10.76 9.18
C GLY A 189 30.49 -10.38 7.70
N GLU A 190 29.62 -10.89 6.85
CA GLU A 190 29.65 -10.68 5.39
C GLU A 190 28.25 -10.29 4.90
N ILE A 191 28.19 -9.49 3.84
CA ILE A 191 26.94 -9.16 3.13
C ILE A 191 27.11 -9.58 1.68
N ARG A 192 26.22 -10.44 1.19
CA ARG A 192 26.22 -10.90 -0.19
C ARG A 192 25.29 -10.03 -1.03
N VAL A 193 25.87 -9.30 -1.98
CA VAL A 193 25.13 -8.46 -2.91
C VAL A 193 25.32 -8.94 -4.34
N ASN A 194 24.26 -8.90 -5.13
CA ASN A 194 24.39 -9.06 -6.57
C ASN A 194 24.71 -7.67 -7.17
N PRO A 195 25.89 -7.46 -7.77
CA PRO A 195 26.30 -6.15 -8.27
C PRO A 195 25.44 -5.65 -9.46
N HIS A 196 24.62 -6.52 -10.02
CA HIS A 196 23.71 -6.17 -11.11
C HIS A 196 22.30 -5.77 -10.62
N ASN A 197 21.98 -6.03 -9.34
CA ASN A 197 20.71 -5.59 -8.77
C ASN A 197 20.81 -4.13 -8.36
N ARG A 198 19.92 -3.33 -8.94
CA ARG A 198 19.67 -1.97 -8.50
C ARG A 198 18.36 -1.96 -7.73
N VAL A 199 18.36 -1.34 -6.57
CA VAL A 199 17.18 -1.20 -5.72
C VAL A 199 17.04 0.27 -5.37
N ALA A 200 15.92 0.84 -5.73
CA ALA A 200 15.55 2.16 -5.27
C ALA A 200 14.94 2.03 -3.86
N LEU A 201 15.41 2.85 -2.93
CA LEU A 201 15.05 2.79 -1.52
C LEU A 201 14.33 4.07 -1.13
N LEU A 202 13.19 3.95 -0.44
CA LEU A 202 12.42 5.06 0.09
C LEU A 202 12.25 4.88 1.60
N HIS A 203 12.75 5.83 2.39
CA HIS A 203 12.61 5.75 3.84
C HIS A 203 11.15 5.93 4.26
N TYR A 204 10.72 5.21 5.30
CA TYR A 204 9.34 5.28 5.81
C TYR A 204 8.86 6.70 6.09
N SER A 205 9.73 7.57 6.65
CA SER A 205 9.35 8.96 6.94
C SER A 205 9.02 9.74 5.68
N ASP A 206 9.80 9.55 4.62
CA ASP A 206 9.63 10.29 3.37
C ASP A 206 8.38 9.80 2.63
N ALA A 207 8.16 8.48 2.65
CA ALA A 207 6.92 7.89 2.13
C ALA A 207 5.68 8.44 2.85
N VAL A 208 5.74 8.59 4.18
CA VAL A 208 4.63 9.14 4.99
C VAL A 208 4.38 10.61 4.67
N GLU A 209 5.42 11.44 4.60
CA GLU A 209 5.27 12.87 4.25
C GLU A 209 4.71 13.04 2.84
N PHE A 210 5.18 12.24 1.89
CA PHE A 210 4.64 12.23 0.54
C PHE A 210 3.16 11.82 0.54
N LEU A 211 2.83 10.70 1.19
CA LEU A 211 1.45 10.20 1.24
C LEU A 211 0.52 11.20 1.92
N TYR A 212 1.00 11.87 2.98
CA TYR A 212 0.27 12.95 3.61
C TYR A 212 -0.01 14.12 2.65
N ALA A 213 0.98 14.53 1.86
CA ALA A 213 0.82 15.57 0.84
C ALA A 213 -0.23 15.18 -0.22
N VAL A 214 -0.25 13.90 -0.64
CA VAL A 214 -1.27 13.39 -1.59
C VAL A 214 -2.66 13.35 -0.94
N ILE A 215 -2.77 12.90 0.32
CA ILE A 215 -4.03 12.87 1.06
C ILE A 215 -4.66 14.26 1.16
N THR A 216 -3.84 15.29 1.40
CA THR A 216 -4.29 16.67 1.61
C THR A 216 -4.31 17.54 0.35
N ALA A 217 -3.82 17.02 -0.78
CA ALA A 217 -3.83 17.73 -2.05
C ALA A 217 -5.26 18.09 -2.48
N LYS A 218 -5.47 19.32 -2.93
CA LYS A 218 -6.80 19.78 -3.36
C LYS A 218 -7.32 19.04 -4.60
N LYS A 219 -6.43 18.67 -5.50
CA LYS A 219 -6.74 17.97 -6.75
C LYS A 219 -5.54 17.17 -7.21
N MET A 220 -5.80 15.99 -7.76
CA MET A 220 -4.82 15.16 -8.46
C MET A 220 -5.07 15.25 -9.95
N THR A 221 -4.00 15.42 -10.74
CA THR A 221 -4.09 15.62 -12.19
C THR A 221 -3.99 14.31 -12.95
N TYR A 222 -3.18 13.37 -12.42
CA TYR A 222 -2.90 12.09 -13.05
C TYR A 222 -3.44 10.94 -12.21
N GLY A 223 -3.76 9.82 -12.86
CA GLY A 223 -4.20 8.60 -12.18
C GLY A 223 -3.05 7.76 -11.60
N VAL A 224 -1.80 8.02 -11.99
CA VAL A 224 -0.62 7.29 -11.52
C VAL A 224 0.51 8.26 -11.19
N TYR A 225 1.15 8.05 -10.06
CA TYR A 225 2.37 8.77 -9.64
C TYR A 225 3.43 7.76 -9.21
N GLN A 226 4.66 8.00 -9.66
CA GLN A 226 5.85 7.26 -9.25
C GLN A 226 6.60 8.08 -8.22
N ILE A 227 7.00 7.44 -7.12
CA ILE A 227 7.78 8.08 -6.07
C ILE A 227 9.08 7.30 -5.93
N TYR A 228 10.17 7.99 -6.14
CA TYR A 228 11.50 7.44 -6.01
C TYR A 228 12.39 8.40 -5.23
N SER A 229 13.36 7.83 -4.55
CA SER A 229 14.44 8.60 -3.91
C SER A 229 15.33 9.16 -5.01
N GLY A 230 15.47 10.48 -5.08
CA GLY A 230 16.36 11.16 -6.03
C GLY A 230 17.84 10.87 -5.79
#